data_c26672dfe17b262c0459a04d48cef178
#
_entry.id   c26672dfe17b262c0459a04d48cef178
#
_cell.length_a   1.000
_cell.length_b   1.000
_cell.length_c   1.000
_cell.angle_alpha   90.00
_cell.angle_beta   90.00
_cell.angle_gamma   90.00
#
_symmetry.space_group_name_H-M   'P 1'
#
loop_
_entity.id
_entity.type
_entity.pdbx_description
1 polymer ?
#
loop_
_entity_poly.entity_id
_entity_poly.type
_entity_poly.pdbx_seq_one_letter_code
_entity_poly.pdbx_strand_id
1 'polypeptide(L)'
;VTEASWTQEAGDDKLHDECGVFGVWAPNRDPARMAYFGLRALQHRGQESAGIAVGDGRTVLVRKDLGLVTQVFSEADLAAMPGKVAIGHCRYGTAGAKGWESAQPHLSMINDVIIALAHNGTLVNFDALRGELIEIGIPFRSNTDSEVAAKLIGYFTQRGHRLRTGIAHTMRMLEGGYSMVLARENALYAFRDPHGIRPLVLGKLGEGEWVVASETCALDIVGATYVREVAPGEIIRISDDGFRSEQGVPPQPRADCIFEHVYFSRPDSVKGGSSFYLMRHNMGRRLAHEAPVDADLVISVPDSGTPAAEGYAAELGLPYGTGLIKNRYVARTFIQPTQALRQMGVRLKLNPLPDVVRGKRIVMVDDSIVRGTTSKQIVQMLRDAGATEVHMRSASPMVTWPCFYGIDTANQDQLIAANMSLEEMREFIGADTLGFLSPQGLIDCVPHGGYCTACFTGDYPVAIPRSFYEEKFLPGYKPHNLMQPPLESHMSIDQIAREVEQDSAARLEVADEAEKRRSAGENTNEDPDVTQPRKEAQDGR
;
A
#
# COMPACT_ATOMS: atom_id res chain seq x y z
N VAL A 1 -10.29 5.40 -32.54
CA VAL A 1 -9.66 6.19 -31.45
C VAL A 1 -8.52 6.95 -32.11
N THR A 2 -8.65 8.28 -32.26
CA THR A 2 -7.67 9.11 -32.97
C THR A 2 -6.48 9.43 -32.08
N GLU A 3 -5.27 9.50 -32.64
CA GLU A 3 -4.00 9.85 -31.92
C GLU A 3 -4.11 11.07 -30.98
N ALA A 4 -5.08 11.94 -31.20
CA ALA A 4 -5.31 13.15 -30.40
C ALA A 4 -5.79 12.90 -28.96
N SER A 5 -6.42 11.76 -28.67
CA SER A 5 -6.94 11.44 -27.32
C SER A 5 -5.85 10.97 -26.34
N TRP A 6 -4.75 10.40 -26.84
CA TRP A 6 -3.63 9.89 -26.03
C TRP A 6 -2.65 10.96 -25.57
N THR A 7 -2.78 12.17 -26.12
CA THR A 7 -1.83 13.26 -25.87
C THR A 7 -2.27 14.25 -24.79
N GLN A 8 -3.52 14.18 -24.31
CA GLN A 8 -4.08 15.25 -23.48
C GLN A 8 -3.82 15.17 -21.97
N GLU A 9 -3.49 13.98 -21.40
CA GLU A 9 -3.27 13.83 -19.94
C GLU A 9 -2.06 12.97 -19.58
N ALA A 10 -0.91 13.19 -20.22
CA ALA A 10 0.31 12.49 -19.83
C ALA A 10 0.87 13.06 -18.51
N GLY A 11 0.36 12.57 -17.39
CA GLY A 11 1.11 12.47 -16.14
C GLY A 11 2.28 11.50 -16.27
N ASP A 12 3.09 11.33 -15.23
CA ASP A 12 4.16 10.33 -15.17
C ASP A 12 3.59 8.95 -15.53
N ASP A 13 4.22 8.20 -16.44
CA ASP A 13 3.71 6.99 -17.08
C ASP A 13 3.77 5.75 -16.15
N LYS A 14 4.33 5.90 -14.95
CA LYS A 14 4.39 4.83 -13.96
C LYS A 14 3.14 4.83 -13.08
N LEU A 15 2.78 3.65 -12.61
CA LEU A 15 1.77 3.52 -11.56
C LEU A 15 2.20 4.38 -10.38
N HIS A 16 1.28 5.22 -9.92
CA HIS A 16 1.55 6.14 -8.84
C HIS A 16 1.19 5.52 -7.50
N ASP A 17 1.98 5.80 -6.59
CA ASP A 17 2.31 5.43 -5.25
C ASP A 17 1.16 5.05 -4.33
N GLU A 18 1.56 4.23 -3.42
CA GLU A 18 0.85 3.81 -2.24
C GLU A 18 1.35 4.61 -1.04
N CYS A 19 0.47 4.81 -0.07
CA CYS A 19 0.85 5.39 1.21
C CYS A 19 1.79 4.49 2.00
N GLY A 20 2.59 5.06 2.90
CA GLY A 20 3.39 4.35 3.89
C GLY A 20 2.90 4.60 5.30
N VAL A 21 2.71 3.54 6.09
CA VAL A 21 2.38 3.63 7.51
C VAL A 21 3.51 3.11 8.37
N PHE A 22 3.67 3.74 9.53
CA PHE A 22 4.64 3.36 10.56
C PHE A 22 3.99 3.51 11.93
N GLY A 23 4.23 2.57 12.84
CA GLY A 23 3.79 2.64 14.23
C GLY A 23 4.87 2.08 15.14
N VAL A 24 5.10 2.70 16.29
CA VAL A 24 6.08 2.27 17.27
C VAL A 24 5.54 2.43 18.69
N TRP A 25 5.74 1.40 19.48
CA TRP A 25 5.61 1.40 20.94
C TRP A 25 7.00 1.24 21.53
N ALA A 26 7.54 2.31 22.10
CA ALA A 26 8.90 2.35 22.64
C ALA A 26 8.98 3.33 23.84
N PRO A 27 8.46 2.95 25.03
CA PRO A 27 8.33 3.85 26.18
C PRO A 27 9.68 4.36 26.72
N ASN A 28 10.79 3.67 26.43
CA ASN A 28 12.13 4.00 26.88
C ASN A 28 13.00 4.70 25.81
N ARG A 29 12.40 5.07 24.67
CA ARG A 29 13.09 5.72 23.54
C ARG A 29 12.37 7.00 23.13
N ASP A 30 12.75 7.56 21.97
CA ASP A 30 12.09 8.70 21.35
C ASP A 30 11.21 8.21 20.18
N PRO A 31 9.92 7.93 20.41
CA PRO A 31 9.06 7.38 19.37
C PRO A 31 8.78 8.38 18.23
N ALA A 32 8.80 9.70 18.50
CA ALA A 32 8.64 10.71 17.44
C ALA A 32 9.78 10.64 16.43
N ARG A 33 11.05 10.59 16.88
CA ARG A 33 12.20 10.44 16.00
C ARG A 33 12.23 9.09 15.31
N MET A 34 11.83 8.03 15.99
CA MET A 34 11.72 6.71 15.36
C MET A 34 10.68 6.73 14.23
N ALA A 35 9.51 7.34 14.44
CA ALA A 35 8.51 7.52 13.39
C ALA A 35 9.04 8.37 12.23
N TYR A 36 9.77 9.44 12.50
CA TYR A 36 10.43 10.24 11.48
C TYR A 36 11.38 9.40 10.63
N PHE A 37 12.29 8.62 11.21
CA PHE A 37 13.22 7.77 10.46
C PHE A 37 12.50 6.64 9.71
N GLY A 38 11.49 6.01 10.33
CA GLY A 38 10.65 5.01 9.67
C GLY A 38 9.95 5.57 8.42
N LEU A 39 9.36 6.76 8.52
CA LEU A 39 8.75 7.46 7.38
C LEU A 39 9.78 7.86 6.32
N ARG A 40 10.99 8.24 6.71
CA ARG A 40 12.09 8.51 5.78
C ARG A 40 12.45 7.27 4.95
N ALA A 41 12.46 6.09 5.56
CA ALA A 41 12.65 4.83 4.85
C ALA A 41 11.50 4.51 3.90
N LEU A 42 10.27 4.96 4.24
CA LEU A 42 9.04 4.77 3.45
C LEU A 42 8.72 5.94 2.50
N GLN A 43 9.60 6.96 2.37
CA GLN A 43 9.32 8.17 1.58
C GLN A 43 9.05 7.88 0.09
N HIS A 44 9.56 6.76 -0.44
CA HIS A 44 9.28 6.32 -1.80
C HIS A 44 7.79 6.00 -2.02
N ARG A 45 7.05 5.68 -0.95
CA ARG A 45 5.61 5.35 -1.00
C ARG A 45 4.71 6.60 -1.05
N GLY A 46 5.15 7.75 -0.54
CA GLY A 46 4.35 8.97 -0.56
C GLY A 46 5.19 10.24 -0.44
N GLN A 47 4.92 11.25 -1.28
CA GLN A 47 5.71 12.48 -1.38
C GLN A 47 4.88 13.77 -1.29
N GLU A 48 3.55 13.67 -1.14
CA GLU A 48 2.66 14.85 -1.12
C GLU A 48 2.51 15.44 0.28
N SER A 49 2.33 14.59 1.28
CA SER A 49 2.20 15.02 2.67
C SER A 49 2.79 14.00 3.63
N ALA A 50 3.15 14.46 4.81
CA ALA A 50 3.61 13.61 5.89
C ALA A 50 2.98 14.03 7.23
N GLY A 51 2.83 13.08 8.15
CA GLY A 51 2.34 13.37 9.49
C GLY A 51 2.77 12.33 10.51
N ILE A 52 2.93 12.79 11.75
CA ILE A 52 3.24 11.97 12.92
C ILE A 52 2.24 12.33 14.03
N ALA A 53 1.74 11.30 14.70
CA ALA A 53 0.98 11.44 15.94
C ALA A 53 1.68 10.70 17.06
N VAL A 54 1.75 11.33 18.25
CA VAL A 54 2.45 10.78 19.42
C VAL A 54 1.51 10.79 20.62
N GLY A 55 1.38 9.66 21.29
CA GLY A 55 0.68 9.54 22.58
C GLY A 55 1.64 9.73 23.76
N ASP A 56 1.35 10.71 24.60
CA ASP A 56 2.18 11.10 25.75
C ASP A 56 1.74 10.48 27.08
N GLY A 57 0.74 9.61 27.05
CA GLY A 57 0.10 9.01 28.23
C GLY A 57 -1.12 9.77 28.74
N ARG A 58 -1.43 10.95 28.19
CA ARG A 58 -2.58 11.80 28.54
C ARG A 58 -3.43 12.17 27.34
N THR A 59 -2.78 12.46 26.21
CA THR A 59 -3.41 12.88 24.97
C THR A 59 -2.59 12.40 23.78
N VAL A 60 -3.05 12.75 22.56
CA VAL A 60 -2.34 12.51 21.32
C VAL A 60 -1.99 13.85 20.68
N LEU A 61 -0.69 14.11 20.53
CA LEU A 61 -0.14 15.26 19.80
C LEU A 61 0.02 14.90 18.33
N VAL A 62 -0.35 15.80 17.42
CA VAL A 62 -0.24 15.58 15.98
C VAL A 62 0.44 16.74 15.29
N ARG A 63 1.43 16.42 14.47
CA ARG A 63 2.02 17.32 13.48
C ARG A 63 1.89 16.70 12.10
N LYS A 64 1.32 17.44 11.13
CA LYS A 64 1.16 17.00 9.75
C LYS A 64 1.08 18.21 8.82
N ASP A 65 1.59 18.06 7.60
CA ASP A 65 1.54 19.11 6.59
C ASP A 65 1.80 18.53 5.19
N LEU A 66 1.65 19.38 4.17
CA LEU A 66 2.07 19.07 2.81
C LEU A 66 3.59 19.08 2.70
N GLY A 67 4.16 18.18 1.92
CA GLY A 67 5.60 18.07 1.65
C GLY A 67 6.22 16.76 2.09
N LEU A 68 7.52 16.64 1.80
CA LEU A 68 8.33 15.49 2.20
C LEU A 68 8.52 15.46 3.72
N VAL A 69 8.79 14.29 4.27
CA VAL A 69 9.06 14.12 5.71
C VAL A 69 10.10 15.11 6.24
N THR A 70 11.15 15.39 5.44
CA THR A 70 12.19 16.38 5.80
C THR A 70 11.74 17.83 5.75
N GLN A 71 10.66 18.12 5.04
CA GLN A 71 10.12 19.48 4.92
C GLN A 71 9.09 19.77 6.01
N VAL A 72 8.34 18.73 6.40
CA VAL A 72 7.26 18.83 7.40
C VAL A 72 7.79 18.86 8.84
N PHE A 73 8.89 18.14 9.12
CA PHE A 73 9.40 17.99 10.48
C PHE A 73 10.79 18.60 10.63
N SER A 74 10.90 19.53 11.57
CA SER A 74 12.16 20.01 12.11
C SER A 74 12.54 19.27 13.40
N GLU A 75 13.79 19.41 13.83
CA GLU A 75 14.24 18.87 15.12
C GLU A 75 13.45 19.43 16.30
N ALA A 76 13.04 20.70 16.22
CA ALA A 76 12.21 21.33 17.25
C ALA A 76 10.80 20.74 17.30
N ASP A 77 10.19 20.41 16.15
CA ASP A 77 8.88 19.76 16.11
C ASP A 77 8.93 18.38 16.77
N LEU A 78 9.96 17.57 16.45
CA LEU A 78 10.14 16.23 17.04
C LEU A 78 10.39 16.30 18.56
N ALA A 79 11.23 17.22 19.00
CA ALA A 79 11.50 17.42 20.43
C ALA A 79 10.27 17.88 21.22
N ALA A 80 9.30 18.54 20.57
CA ALA A 80 8.04 18.99 21.17
C ALA A 80 6.97 17.87 21.27
N MET A 81 7.27 16.65 20.78
CA MET A 81 6.34 15.52 20.77
C MET A 81 6.85 14.33 21.62
N PRO A 82 7.03 14.50 22.94
CA PRO A 82 7.44 13.40 23.81
C PRO A 82 6.30 12.38 23.96
N GLY A 83 6.64 11.11 24.16
CA GLY A 83 5.62 10.08 24.38
C GLY A 83 6.17 8.65 24.46
N LYS A 84 5.25 7.68 24.51
CA LYS A 84 5.55 6.24 24.54
C LYS A 84 5.22 5.54 23.22
N VAL A 85 4.29 6.10 22.47
CA VAL A 85 3.75 5.58 21.22
C VAL A 85 3.77 6.65 20.14
N ALA A 86 4.15 6.28 18.93
CA ALA A 86 3.99 7.14 17.78
C ALA A 86 3.46 6.35 16.57
N ILE A 87 2.66 7.02 15.77
CA ILE A 87 2.33 6.56 14.40
C ILE A 87 2.71 7.62 13.40
N GLY A 88 3.03 7.19 12.19
CA GLY A 88 3.40 8.07 11.10
C GLY A 88 2.80 7.64 9.78
N HIS A 89 2.67 8.61 8.88
CA HIS A 89 2.15 8.43 7.54
C HIS A 89 2.90 9.29 6.53
N CYS A 90 3.21 8.73 5.38
CA CYS A 90 3.58 9.47 4.17
C CYS A 90 2.55 9.16 3.09
N ARG A 91 1.98 10.25 2.51
CA ARG A 91 0.86 10.19 1.59
C ARG A 91 1.28 10.46 0.17
N TYR A 92 0.69 9.72 -0.74
CA TYR A 92 0.54 10.14 -2.13
C TYR A 92 -0.90 10.65 -2.36
N GLY A 93 -1.04 11.77 -3.08
CA GLY A 93 -2.35 12.38 -3.35
C GLY A 93 -3.06 11.69 -4.48
N THR A 94 -4.16 11.02 -4.18
CA THR A 94 -5.15 10.63 -5.18
C THR A 94 -5.97 11.84 -5.64
N ALA A 95 -6.49 11.80 -6.86
CA ALA A 95 -7.28 12.88 -7.43
C ALA A 95 -8.45 13.29 -6.48
N GLY A 96 -8.55 14.58 -6.17
CA GLY A 96 -9.68 15.17 -5.46
C GLY A 96 -9.43 15.68 -4.05
N ALA A 97 -8.48 15.15 -3.30
CA ALA A 97 -8.21 15.55 -1.90
C ALA A 97 -6.98 16.47 -1.81
N LYS A 98 -7.14 17.74 -2.19
CA LYS A 98 -6.09 18.76 -2.08
C LYS A 98 -6.21 19.48 -0.74
N GLY A 99 -5.10 19.61 0.00
CA GLY A 99 -5.03 20.38 1.24
C GLY A 99 -4.43 19.57 2.40
N TRP A 100 -3.91 20.30 3.39
CA TRP A 100 -3.31 19.71 4.60
C TRP A 100 -4.31 18.91 5.45
N GLU A 101 -5.61 19.20 5.32
CA GLU A 101 -6.71 18.48 5.98
C GLU A 101 -6.71 16.99 5.60
N SER A 102 -6.34 16.70 4.36
CA SER A 102 -6.25 15.33 3.83
C SER A 102 -4.97 14.60 4.24
N ALA A 103 -3.98 15.31 4.80
CA ALA A 103 -2.80 14.67 5.37
C ALA A 103 -3.20 13.80 6.58
N GLN A 104 -2.54 12.65 6.71
CA GLN A 104 -2.74 11.73 7.82
C GLN A 104 -1.61 11.88 8.85
N PRO A 105 -1.82 11.48 10.11
CA PRO A 105 -2.96 10.76 10.70
C PRO A 105 -4.24 11.60 10.81
N HIS A 106 -5.41 10.94 10.67
CA HIS A 106 -6.71 11.54 10.98
C HIS A 106 -7.08 11.36 12.45
N LEU A 107 -7.70 12.39 13.02
CA LEU A 107 -8.11 12.39 14.41
C LEU A 107 -9.61 12.06 14.57
N SER A 108 -9.93 11.27 15.57
CA SER A 108 -11.30 11.10 16.05
C SER A 108 -11.32 11.22 17.56
N MET A 109 -12.40 11.81 18.10
CA MET A 109 -12.60 11.96 19.53
C MET A 109 -13.59 10.88 19.99
N ILE A 110 -13.24 10.22 21.09
CA ILE A 110 -14.03 9.15 21.70
C ILE A 110 -14.19 9.53 23.18
N ASN A 111 -15.38 10.03 23.56
CA ASN A 111 -15.58 10.54 24.93
C ASN A 111 -14.38 11.41 25.33
N ASP A 112 -13.88 12.14 25.59
CA ASP A 112 -12.70 12.95 25.92
C ASP A 112 -11.33 12.34 25.55
N VAL A 113 -11.29 11.17 24.88
CA VAL A 113 -10.06 10.52 24.41
C VAL A 113 -9.86 10.75 22.91
N ILE A 114 -8.67 11.19 22.54
CA ILE A 114 -8.28 11.37 21.14
C ILE A 114 -7.60 10.09 20.64
N ILE A 115 -8.02 9.64 19.48
CA ILE A 115 -7.29 8.65 18.68
C ILE A 115 -6.77 9.28 17.40
N ALA A 116 -5.63 8.79 16.92
CA ALA A 116 -5.07 9.13 15.62
C ALA A 116 -4.96 7.86 14.78
N LEU A 117 -5.39 7.92 13.50
CA LEU A 117 -5.39 6.81 12.56
C LEU A 117 -4.58 7.16 11.33
N ALA A 118 -3.70 6.26 10.90
CA ALA A 118 -3.01 6.30 9.62
C ALA A 118 -3.34 5.02 8.81
N HIS A 119 -3.59 5.19 7.53
CA HIS A 119 -4.11 4.19 6.61
C HIS A 119 -3.28 4.13 5.32
N ASN A 120 -2.89 2.94 4.91
CA ASN A 120 -2.37 2.61 3.59
C ASN A 120 -3.38 1.72 2.86
N GLY A 121 -3.92 2.19 1.76
CA GLY A 121 -4.89 1.47 0.95
C GLY A 121 -6.04 2.33 0.44
N THR A 122 -7.11 1.68 -0.02
CA THR A 122 -8.37 2.34 -0.45
C THR A 122 -9.57 1.51 -0.01
N LEU A 123 -10.55 2.20 0.57
CA LEU A 123 -11.84 1.64 0.94
C LEU A 123 -12.83 1.90 -0.19
N VAL A 124 -13.31 0.84 -0.83
CA VAL A 124 -14.18 0.97 -2.02
C VAL A 124 -15.62 1.35 -1.68
N ASN A 125 -16.05 1.20 -0.42
CA ASN A 125 -17.39 1.55 0.05
C ASN A 125 -17.43 2.81 0.93
N PHE A 126 -16.37 3.62 0.95
CA PHE A 126 -16.25 4.75 1.88
C PHE A 126 -17.32 5.83 1.66
N ASP A 127 -17.78 6.06 0.42
CA ASP A 127 -18.80 7.07 0.12
C ASP A 127 -20.16 6.72 0.75
N ALA A 128 -20.55 5.44 0.69
CA ALA A 128 -21.77 4.95 1.33
C ALA A 128 -21.69 5.11 2.86
N LEU A 129 -20.58 4.64 3.46
CA LEU A 129 -20.35 4.75 4.90
C LEU A 129 -20.29 6.22 5.37
N ARG A 130 -19.70 7.08 4.56
CA ARG A 130 -19.67 8.52 4.83
C ARG A 130 -21.09 9.12 4.82
N GLY A 131 -21.91 8.74 3.85
CA GLY A 131 -23.30 9.15 3.78
C GLY A 131 -24.07 8.82 5.06
N GLU A 132 -24.02 7.56 5.50
CA GLU A 132 -24.65 7.10 6.74
C GLU A 132 -24.12 7.87 7.98
N LEU A 133 -22.80 8.11 8.07
CA LEU A 133 -22.22 8.87 9.18
C LEU A 133 -22.68 10.34 9.19
N ILE A 134 -22.86 10.96 8.04
CA ILE A 134 -23.40 12.33 7.92
C ILE A 134 -24.88 12.36 8.36
N GLU A 135 -25.69 11.38 7.96
CA GLU A 135 -27.11 11.29 8.35
C GLU A 135 -27.29 11.18 9.87
N ILE A 136 -26.38 10.51 10.57
CA ILE A 136 -26.36 10.45 12.04
C ILE A 136 -25.64 11.62 12.71
N GLY A 137 -25.26 12.66 11.94
CA GLY A 137 -24.73 13.93 12.45
C GLY A 137 -23.23 13.98 12.71
N ILE A 138 -22.42 13.06 12.16
CA ILE A 138 -20.97 13.07 12.33
C ILE A 138 -20.31 13.99 11.30
N PRO A 139 -19.58 15.06 11.73
CA PRO A 139 -18.94 15.99 10.81
C PRO A 139 -17.61 15.45 10.27
N PHE A 140 -17.30 15.83 9.02
CA PHE A 140 -16.04 15.54 8.34
C PHE A 140 -15.26 16.83 8.04
N ARG A 141 -13.92 16.70 8.01
CA ARG A 141 -13.01 17.79 7.65
C ARG A 141 -12.35 17.57 6.30
N SER A 142 -12.32 16.32 5.83
CA SER A 142 -11.76 15.93 4.53
C SER A 142 -12.70 15.00 3.77
N ASN A 143 -12.35 14.69 2.54
CA ASN A 143 -13.06 13.71 1.69
C ASN A 143 -12.30 12.38 1.62
N THR A 144 -11.46 12.06 2.62
CA THR A 144 -10.66 10.84 2.61
C THR A 144 -11.43 9.67 3.23
N ASP A 145 -11.24 8.49 2.66
CA ASP A 145 -11.70 7.20 3.19
C ASP A 145 -11.12 6.90 4.59
N SER A 146 -9.90 7.35 4.83
CA SER A 146 -9.20 7.21 6.11
C SER A 146 -9.90 7.97 7.25
N GLU A 147 -10.49 9.15 6.96
CA GLU A 147 -11.29 9.86 7.96
C GLU A 147 -12.58 9.11 8.27
N VAL A 148 -13.20 8.46 7.27
CA VAL A 148 -14.38 7.61 7.47
C VAL A 148 -14.07 6.47 8.43
N ALA A 149 -12.97 5.75 8.22
CA ALA A 149 -12.52 4.68 9.13
C ALA A 149 -12.28 5.20 10.57
N ALA A 150 -11.61 6.35 10.72
CA ALA A 150 -11.36 6.96 12.03
C ALA A 150 -12.67 7.34 12.75
N LYS A 151 -13.66 7.87 12.01
CA LYS A 151 -14.97 8.25 12.56
C LYS A 151 -15.80 7.03 12.94
N LEU A 152 -15.79 5.96 12.14
CA LEU A 152 -16.47 4.69 12.47
C LEU A 152 -15.91 4.09 13.77
N ILE A 153 -14.58 4.00 13.90
CA ILE A 153 -13.94 3.50 15.13
C ILE A 153 -14.39 4.35 16.33
N GLY A 154 -14.38 5.68 16.17
CA GLY A 154 -14.87 6.60 17.19
C GLY A 154 -16.32 6.35 17.57
N TYR A 155 -17.19 6.24 16.58
CA TYR A 155 -18.62 6.01 16.76
C TYR A 155 -18.94 4.73 17.54
N PHE A 156 -18.36 3.60 17.14
CA PHE A 156 -18.58 2.33 17.85
C PHE A 156 -17.98 2.34 19.27
N THR A 157 -16.83 2.99 19.45
CA THR A 157 -16.20 3.05 20.79
C THR A 157 -16.96 3.94 21.76
N GLN A 158 -17.60 5.03 21.33
CA GLN A 158 -18.41 5.92 22.19
C GLN A 158 -19.65 5.22 22.78
N ARG A 159 -20.15 4.16 22.16
CA ARG A 159 -21.33 3.40 22.61
C ARG A 159 -21.02 2.35 23.69
N GLY A 160 -19.98 2.55 24.48
CA GLY A 160 -19.66 1.72 25.65
C GLY A 160 -18.70 0.58 25.37
N HIS A 161 -18.07 0.57 24.18
CA HIS A 161 -17.15 -0.50 23.81
C HIS A 161 -15.69 -0.15 24.12
N ARG A 162 -14.92 -1.20 24.37
CA ARG A 162 -13.46 -1.09 24.34
C ARG A 162 -13.04 -0.72 22.90
N LEU A 163 -12.03 0.12 22.73
CA LEU A 163 -11.51 0.57 21.43
C LEU A 163 -11.25 -0.61 20.46
N ARG A 164 -10.73 -1.73 20.98
CA ARG A 164 -10.54 -2.97 20.22
C ARG A 164 -11.83 -3.47 19.55
N THR A 165 -12.93 -3.49 20.28
CA THR A 165 -14.25 -3.91 19.79
C THR A 165 -14.76 -2.92 18.73
N GLY A 166 -14.56 -1.62 18.94
CA GLY A 166 -14.85 -0.58 17.94
C GLY A 166 -14.07 -0.78 16.64
N ILE A 167 -12.78 -1.16 16.73
CA ILE A 167 -11.97 -1.52 15.56
C ILE A 167 -12.55 -2.74 14.85
N ALA A 168 -12.87 -3.83 15.58
CA ALA A 168 -13.40 -5.06 15.00
C ALA A 168 -14.75 -4.81 14.28
N HIS A 169 -15.66 -4.01 14.85
CA HIS A 169 -16.92 -3.64 14.19
C HIS A 169 -16.68 -2.79 12.95
N THR A 170 -15.75 -1.84 13.02
CA THR A 170 -15.35 -1.07 11.84
C THR A 170 -14.82 -1.98 10.74
N MET A 171 -13.91 -2.93 11.06
CA MET A 171 -13.37 -3.88 10.08
C MET A 171 -14.43 -4.75 9.40
N ARG A 172 -15.55 -5.05 10.07
CA ARG A 172 -16.69 -5.78 9.47
C ARG A 172 -17.43 -4.96 8.42
N MET A 173 -17.36 -3.63 8.49
CA MET A 173 -18.03 -2.72 7.56
C MET A 173 -17.12 -2.27 6.41
N LEU A 174 -15.80 -2.28 6.60
CA LEU A 174 -14.87 -1.78 5.61
C LEU A 174 -14.68 -2.80 4.48
N GLU A 175 -14.80 -2.34 3.25
CA GLU A 175 -14.48 -3.08 2.04
C GLU A 175 -13.33 -2.41 1.29
N GLY A 176 -12.40 -3.21 0.81
CA GLY A 176 -11.21 -2.75 0.10
C GLY A 176 -9.93 -3.36 0.61
N GLY A 177 -8.80 -2.81 0.18
CA GLY A 177 -7.48 -3.19 0.66
C GLY A 177 -6.97 -2.15 1.66
N TYR A 178 -6.64 -2.56 2.90
CA TYR A 178 -6.14 -1.63 3.89
C TYR A 178 -5.16 -2.23 4.88
N SER A 179 -4.19 -1.41 5.28
CA SER A 179 -3.35 -1.61 6.46
C SER A 179 -3.38 -0.34 7.29
N MET A 180 -3.73 -0.46 8.57
CA MET A 180 -3.96 0.67 9.43
C MET A 180 -3.13 0.58 10.70
N VAL A 181 -2.64 1.73 11.16
CA VAL A 181 -2.04 1.91 12.48
C VAL A 181 -2.79 3.01 13.22
N LEU A 182 -3.06 2.79 14.51
CA LEU A 182 -3.80 3.72 15.35
C LEU A 182 -3.05 3.93 16.66
N ALA A 183 -2.90 5.19 17.05
CA ALA A 183 -2.40 5.58 18.37
C ALA A 183 -3.51 6.19 19.21
N ARG A 184 -3.54 5.82 20.48
CA ARG A 184 -4.15 6.59 21.56
C ARG A 184 -3.07 7.01 22.56
N GLU A 185 -3.43 7.70 23.62
CA GLU A 185 -2.48 8.26 24.59
C GLU A 185 -1.46 7.24 25.14
N ASN A 186 -1.83 5.96 25.24
CA ASN A 186 -1.02 4.91 25.90
C ASN A 186 -1.10 3.53 25.21
N ALA A 187 -1.45 3.47 23.93
CA ALA A 187 -1.49 2.21 23.19
C ALA A 187 -1.31 2.41 21.69
N LEU A 188 -0.65 1.46 21.07
CA LEU A 188 -0.56 1.26 19.61
C LEU A 188 -1.49 0.14 19.22
N TYR A 189 -2.27 0.36 18.15
CA TYR A 189 -3.01 -0.68 17.46
C TYR A 189 -2.56 -0.76 16.01
N ALA A 190 -2.59 -1.97 15.46
CA ALA A 190 -2.37 -2.22 14.04
C ALA A 190 -3.35 -3.29 13.55
N PHE A 191 -3.93 -3.09 12.38
CA PHE A 191 -4.88 -4.05 11.82
C PHE A 191 -4.86 -4.02 10.29
N ARG A 192 -5.22 -5.16 9.70
CA ARG A 192 -5.07 -5.41 8.27
C ARG A 192 -6.37 -5.98 7.68
N ASP A 193 -6.65 -5.67 6.42
CA ASP A 193 -7.81 -6.17 5.70
C ASP A 193 -7.88 -7.71 5.70
N PRO A 194 -9.09 -8.30 5.55
CA PRO A 194 -9.27 -9.75 5.67
C PRO A 194 -8.63 -10.57 4.54
N HIS A 195 -8.25 -9.96 3.43
CA HIS A 195 -7.50 -10.58 2.34
C HIS A 195 -5.98 -10.37 2.46
N GLY A 196 -5.55 -9.40 3.29
CA GLY A 196 -4.15 -9.00 3.41
C GLY A 196 -3.61 -8.32 2.16
N ILE A 197 -4.44 -7.54 1.45
CA ILE A 197 -4.05 -6.89 0.19
C ILE A 197 -2.87 -5.93 0.41
N ARG A 198 -2.98 -5.06 1.44
CA ARG A 198 -1.92 -4.11 1.73
C ARG A 198 -0.88 -4.68 2.70
N PRO A 199 0.41 -4.35 2.51
CA PRO A 199 1.48 -4.88 3.34
C PRO A 199 1.48 -4.26 4.75
N LEU A 200 1.73 -5.08 5.76
CA LEU A 200 1.96 -4.64 7.14
C LEU A 200 2.82 -5.67 7.87
N VAL A 201 3.97 -5.25 8.37
CA VAL A 201 4.96 -6.08 9.04
C VAL A 201 5.15 -5.68 10.49
N LEU A 202 5.44 -6.66 11.35
CA LEU A 202 5.72 -6.51 12.77
C LEU A 202 7.21 -6.75 13.03
N GLY A 203 7.84 -5.86 13.78
CA GLY A 203 9.21 -5.96 14.25
C GLY A 203 9.33 -5.74 15.76
N LYS A 204 10.40 -6.24 16.35
CA LYS A 204 10.73 -6.12 17.78
C LYS A 204 12.01 -5.33 17.95
N LEU A 205 12.00 -4.29 18.82
CA LEU A 205 13.15 -3.45 19.13
C LEU A 205 13.93 -3.93 20.34
N GLY A 206 13.22 -4.43 21.33
CA GLY A 206 13.76 -4.87 22.62
C GLY A 206 12.68 -5.57 23.41
N GLU A 207 12.88 -5.70 24.72
CA GLU A 207 11.88 -6.30 25.58
C GLU A 207 10.70 -5.35 25.76
N GLY A 208 9.50 -5.80 25.33
CA GLY A 208 8.27 -5.00 25.38
C GLY A 208 8.16 -3.87 24.36
N GLU A 209 9.15 -3.66 23.48
CA GLU A 209 9.15 -2.60 22.46
C GLU A 209 8.93 -3.16 21.06
N TRP A 210 8.02 -2.54 20.29
CA TRP A 210 7.54 -3.06 19.02
C TRP A 210 7.39 -1.98 17.95
N VAL A 211 7.55 -2.40 16.71
CA VAL A 211 7.34 -1.58 15.51
C VAL A 211 6.41 -2.28 14.55
N VAL A 212 5.54 -1.52 13.92
CA VAL A 212 4.68 -1.96 12.81
C VAL A 212 4.93 -1.02 11.63
N ALA A 213 5.11 -1.56 10.44
CA ALA A 213 5.41 -0.74 9.26
C ALA A 213 4.87 -1.39 7.97
N SER A 214 4.74 -0.60 6.91
CA SER A 214 4.39 -1.11 5.58
C SER A 214 5.48 -2.04 5.02
N GLU A 215 6.76 -1.79 5.31
CA GLU A 215 7.90 -2.54 4.78
C GLU A 215 8.98 -2.79 5.83
N THR A 216 9.78 -3.85 5.60
CA THR A 216 10.89 -4.21 6.50
C THR A 216 12.03 -3.19 6.49
N CYS A 217 12.26 -2.45 5.40
CA CYS A 217 13.27 -1.38 5.37
C CYS A 217 13.03 -0.30 6.43
N ALA A 218 11.77 -0.11 6.85
CA ALA A 218 11.44 0.80 7.95
C ALA A 218 11.72 0.19 9.34
N LEU A 219 11.73 -1.14 9.46
CA LEU A 219 12.20 -1.83 10.65
C LEU A 219 13.72 -1.70 10.78
N ASP A 220 14.43 -1.93 9.68
CA ASP A 220 15.90 -1.92 9.63
C ASP A 220 16.47 -0.56 10.06
N ILE A 221 15.88 0.55 9.56
CA ILE A 221 16.37 1.90 9.87
C ILE A 221 16.26 2.26 11.36
N VAL A 222 15.27 1.69 12.07
CA VAL A 222 15.08 1.92 13.51
C VAL A 222 15.72 0.82 14.37
N GLY A 223 16.37 -0.16 13.76
CA GLY A 223 17.04 -1.27 14.44
C GLY A 223 16.09 -2.32 15.01
N ALA A 224 14.90 -2.46 14.44
CA ALA A 224 13.94 -3.50 14.82
C ALA A 224 14.17 -4.80 14.05
N THR A 225 14.14 -5.92 14.76
CA THR A 225 14.21 -7.25 14.14
C THR A 225 12.83 -7.65 13.62
N TYR A 226 12.74 -8.05 12.36
CA TYR A 226 11.52 -8.57 11.76
C TYR A 226 11.02 -9.81 12.52
N VAL A 227 9.73 -9.85 12.82
CA VAL A 227 9.07 -10.98 13.50
C VAL A 227 8.17 -11.73 12.52
N ARG A 228 7.19 -11.05 11.92
CA ARG A 228 6.25 -11.63 10.96
C ARG A 228 5.43 -10.53 10.25
N GLU A 229 4.66 -10.92 9.25
CA GLU A 229 3.56 -10.08 8.75
C GLU A 229 2.40 -10.03 9.78
N VAL A 230 1.63 -8.95 9.77
CA VAL A 230 0.31 -8.91 10.39
C VAL A 230 -0.63 -9.74 9.52
N ALA A 231 -1.33 -10.70 10.14
CA ALA A 231 -2.18 -11.63 9.41
C ALA A 231 -3.44 -10.93 8.82
N PRO A 232 -4.03 -11.49 7.76
CA PRO A 232 -5.31 -11.01 7.25
C PRO A 232 -6.40 -11.01 8.32
N GLY A 233 -7.08 -9.86 8.50
CA GLY A 233 -8.14 -9.68 9.49
C GLY A 233 -7.68 -9.59 10.95
N GLU A 234 -6.36 -9.56 11.21
CA GLU A 234 -5.78 -9.48 12.56
C GLU A 234 -5.82 -8.06 13.12
N ILE A 235 -6.02 -7.96 14.44
CA ILE A 235 -5.83 -6.77 15.27
C ILE A 235 -4.69 -7.03 16.26
N ILE A 236 -3.69 -6.19 16.25
CA ILE A 236 -2.60 -6.13 17.23
C ILE A 236 -2.86 -4.96 18.18
N ARG A 237 -2.68 -5.16 19.47
CA ARG A 237 -2.61 -4.11 20.50
C ARG A 237 -1.30 -4.22 21.26
N ILE A 238 -0.62 -3.08 21.44
CA ILE A 238 0.62 -2.97 22.22
C ILE A 238 0.47 -1.79 23.19
N SER A 239 0.72 -2.04 24.49
CA SER A 239 0.58 -1.05 25.55
C SER A 239 1.45 -1.45 26.75
N ASP A 240 1.35 -0.72 27.87
CA ASP A 240 1.98 -1.10 29.13
C ASP A 240 1.54 -2.51 29.63
N ASP A 241 0.33 -2.99 29.21
CA ASP A 241 -0.15 -4.37 29.50
C ASP A 241 0.51 -5.45 28.61
N GLY A 242 1.44 -5.06 27.73
CA GLY A 242 2.15 -5.94 26.81
C GLY A 242 1.53 -6.02 25.42
N PHE A 243 1.99 -7.04 24.67
CA PHE A 243 1.56 -7.35 23.31
C PHE A 243 0.36 -8.31 23.33
N ARG A 244 -0.65 -7.99 22.54
CA ARG A 244 -1.81 -8.87 22.30
C ARG A 244 -2.13 -8.89 20.80
N SER A 245 -2.50 -10.05 20.31
CA SER A 245 -2.92 -10.30 18.93
C SER A 245 -4.19 -11.13 18.93
N GLU A 246 -5.15 -10.77 18.10
CA GLU A 246 -6.41 -11.49 17.97
C GLU A 246 -6.98 -11.34 16.56
N GLN A 247 -7.88 -12.23 16.18
CA GLN A 247 -8.63 -12.14 14.94
C GLN A 247 -9.78 -11.14 15.11
N GLY A 248 -9.73 -9.99 14.40
CA GLY A 248 -10.78 -8.98 14.42
C GLY A 248 -11.97 -9.35 13.54
N VAL A 249 -11.68 -9.87 12.34
CA VAL A 249 -12.65 -10.40 11.38
C VAL A 249 -12.14 -11.71 10.79
N PRO A 250 -13.01 -12.65 10.37
CA PRO A 250 -12.56 -13.89 9.74
C PRO A 250 -11.67 -13.62 8.52
N PRO A 251 -10.53 -14.30 8.37
CA PRO A 251 -9.69 -14.16 7.21
C PRO A 251 -10.41 -14.68 5.96
N GLN A 252 -10.19 -13.99 4.85
CA GLN A 252 -10.64 -14.36 3.52
C GLN A 252 -9.48 -14.99 2.74
N PRO A 253 -9.70 -15.57 1.55
CA PRO A 253 -8.62 -16.03 0.70
C PRO A 253 -7.57 -14.94 0.52
N ARG A 254 -6.31 -15.28 0.80
CA ARG A 254 -5.19 -14.33 0.75
C ARG A 254 -5.04 -13.74 -0.65
N ALA A 255 -4.84 -12.44 -0.74
CA ALA A 255 -4.72 -11.70 -1.99
C ALA A 255 -3.71 -10.53 -1.86
N ASP A 256 -2.49 -10.84 -1.45
CA ASP A 256 -1.42 -9.83 -1.35
C ASP A 256 -1.23 -9.10 -2.69
N CYS A 257 -1.06 -7.78 -2.67
CA CYS A 257 -0.83 -7.01 -3.89
C CYS A 257 0.45 -7.48 -4.60
N ILE A 258 0.31 -8.02 -5.81
CA ILE A 258 1.45 -8.51 -6.60
C ILE A 258 2.35 -7.36 -7.07
N PHE A 259 1.81 -6.16 -7.23
CA PHE A 259 2.57 -4.99 -7.68
C PHE A 259 3.59 -4.49 -6.64
N GLU A 260 3.43 -4.86 -5.37
CA GLU A 260 4.48 -4.67 -4.36
C GLU A 260 5.78 -5.37 -4.76
N HIS A 261 5.67 -6.56 -5.37
CA HIS A 261 6.82 -7.34 -5.83
C HIS A 261 7.42 -6.77 -7.12
N VAL A 262 6.58 -6.25 -8.00
CA VAL A 262 7.01 -5.66 -9.28
C VAL A 262 7.71 -4.31 -9.09
N TYR A 263 7.10 -3.40 -8.30
CA TYR A 263 7.51 -2.00 -8.30
C TYR A 263 7.58 -1.34 -6.92
N PHE A 264 6.50 -1.38 -6.10
CA PHE A 264 6.36 -0.45 -4.98
C PHE A 264 7.34 -0.66 -3.84
N SER A 265 7.50 -1.91 -3.38
CA SER A 265 8.40 -2.19 -2.26
C SER A 265 9.86 -1.93 -2.64
N ARG A 266 10.62 -1.39 -1.70
CA ARG A 266 12.06 -1.18 -1.89
C ARG A 266 12.77 -2.50 -2.15
N PRO A 267 13.81 -2.51 -3.02
CA PRO A 267 14.55 -3.75 -3.33
C PRO A 267 15.16 -4.43 -2.11
N ASP A 268 15.54 -3.65 -1.09
CA ASP A 268 16.13 -4.12 0.16
C ASP A 268 15.10 -4.62 1.19
N SER A 269 13.81 -4.36 1.00
CA SER A 269 12.76 -4.98 1.82
C SER A 269 12.66 -6.48 1.57
N VAL A 270 12.17 -7.22 2.59
CA VAL A 270 12.11 -8.69 2.59
C VAL A 270 10.69 -9.17 2.80
N LYS A 271 10.28 -10.21 2.05
CA LYS A 271 9.02 -10.94 2.22
C LYS A 271 9.22 -12.43 1.98
N GLY A 272 8.65 -13.27 2.84
CA GLY A 272 8.77 -14.73 2.71
C GLY A 272 10.22 -15.24 2.71
N GLY A 273 11.13 -14.54 3.38
CA GLY A 273 12.55 -14.89 3.46
C GLY A 273 13.40 -14.47 2.25
N SER A 274 12.80 -13.77 1.26
CA SER A 274 13.52 -13.30 0.07
C SER A 274 13.40 -11.77 -0.04
N SER A 275 14.46 -11.10 -0.54
CA SER A 275 14.42 -9.68 -0.84
C SER A 275 13.64 -9.41 -2.13
N PHE A 276 13.00 -8.24 -2.22
CA PHE A 276 12.35 -7.83 -3.47
C PHE A 276 13.36 -7.67 -4.61
N TYR A 277 14.63 -7.33 -4.29
CA TYR A 277 15.71 -7.35 -5.27
C TYR A 277 15.85 -8.72 -5.94
N LEU A 278 15.97 -9.80 -5.14
CA LEU A 278 16.14 -11.15 -5.67
C LEU A 278 14.92 -11.62 -6.47
N MET A 279 13.71 -11.28 -6.01
CA MET A 279 12.47 -11.59 -6.75
C MET A 279 12.47 -10.93 -8.12
N ARG A 280 12.77 -9.62 -8.20
CA ARG A 280 12.87 -8.87 -9.46
C ARG A 280 13.99 -9.36 -10.37
N HIS A 281 15.12 -9.74 -9.79
CA HIS A 281 16.20 -10.38 -10.53
C HIS A 281 15.73 -11.70 -11.18
N ASN A 282 14.98 -12.53 -10.44
CA ASN A 282 14.39 -13.75 -10.96
C ASN A 282 13.32 -13.48 -12.04
N MET A 283 12.52 -12.41 -11.90
CA MET A 283 11.60 -11.97 -12.96
C MET A 283 12.34 -11.66 -14.25
N GLY A 284 13.51 -11.00 -14.16
CA GLY A 284 14.36 -10.75 -15.32
C GLY A 284 14.91 -12.03 -15.96
N ARG A 285 15.37 -12.99 -15.16
CA ARG A 285 15.79 -14.30 -15.66
C ARG A 285 14.66 -15.04 -16.37
N ARG A 286 13.48 -15.07 -15.76
CA ARG A 286 12.30 -15.69 -16.36
C ARG A 286 11.88 -14.99 -17.66
N LEU A 287 11.91 -13.66 -17.70
CA LEU A 287 11.64 -12.87 -18.88
C LEU A 287 12.61 -13.19 -20.03
N ALA A 288 13.88 -13.45 -19.72
CA ALA A 288 14.88 -13.87 -20.70
C ALA A 288 14.54 -15.21 -21.36
N HIS A 289 13.93 -16.14 -20.62
CA HIS A 289 13.43 -17.40 -21.20
C HIS A 289 12.16 -17.21 -22.04
N GLU A 290 11.26 -16.33 -21.62
CA GLU A 290 9.96 -16.13 -22.29
C GLU A 290 10.07 -15.22 -23.53
N ALA A 291 10.97 -14.24 -23.50
CA ALA A 291 11.15 -13.25 -24.56
C ALA A 291 12.65 -12.97 -24.83
N PRO A 292 13.42 -13.98 -25.26
CA PRO A 292 14.83 -13.79 -25.61
C PRO A 292 14.99 -12.91 -26.85
N VAL A 293 16.16 -12.26 -26.97
CA VAL A 293 16.54 -11.53 -28.18
C VAL A 293 18.07 -11.50 -28.31
N ASP A 294 18.57 -11.55 -29.54
CA ASP A 294 19.98 -11.35 -29.85
C ASP A 294 20.31 -9.85 -29.82
N ALA A 295 21.22 -9.45 -28.96
CA ALA A 295 21.59 -8.07 -28.76
C ALA A 295 23.03 -7.95 -28.23
N ASP A 296 23.55 -6.72 -28.21
CA ASP A 296 24.94 -6.45 -27.81
C ASP A 296 25.03 -5.98 -26.36
N LEU A 297 23.93 -5.45 -25.79
CA LEU A 297 23.93 -4.84 -24.46
C LEU A 297 22.54 -4.86 -23.85
N VAL A 298 22.45 -5.21 -22.57
CA VAL A 298 21.25 -5.00 -21.74
C VAL A 298 21.43 -3.75 -20.90
N ILE A 299 20.42 -2.91 -20.88
CA ILE A 299 20.34 -1.71 -20.00
C ILE A 299 19.04 -1.74 -19.21
N SER A 300 18.99 -1.03 -18.08
CA SER A 300 17.76 -0.84 -17.31
C SER A 300 17.16 0.54 -17.51
N VAL A 301 15.84 0.66 -17.30
CA VAL A 301 15.21 1.92 -16.94
C VAL A 301 15.43 2.11 -15.43
N PRO A 302 16.30 3.04 -15.00
CA PRO A 302 16.67 3.16 -13.58
C PRO A 302 15.56 3.88 -12.76
N ASP A 303 15.38 3.53 -11.45
CA ASP A 303 16.13 2.53 -10.69
C ASP A 303 15.35 1.18 -10.63
N SER A 304 14.05 1.19 -10.89
CA SER A 304 13.13 0.07 -10.66
C SER A 304 13.34 -1.13 -11.57
N GLY A 305 13.71 -0.90 -12.83
CA GLY A 305 14.02 -1.96 -13.79
C GLY A 305 15.38 -2.62 -13.60
N THR A 306 16.25 -2.06 -12.74
CA THR A 306 17.64 -2.51 -12.62
C THR A 306 17.81 -3.97 -12.21
N PRO A 307 17.16 -4.48 -11.15
CA PRO A 307 17.34 -5.89 -10.77
C PRO A 307 16.87 -6.87 -11.87
N ALA A 308 15.79 -6.53 -12.56
CA ALA A 308 15.28 -7.37 -13.66
C ALA A 308 16.22 -7.34 -14.88
N ALA A 309 16.78 -6.18 -15.21
CA ALA A 309 17.75 -6.06 -16.29
C ALA A 309 19.03 -6.86 -16.01
N GLU A 310 19.53 -6.84 -14.78
CA GLU A 310 20.67 -7.66 -14.36
C GLU A 310 20.36 -9.15 -14.47
N GLY A 311 19.16 -9.58 -14.04
CA GLY A 311 18.71 -10.96 -14.15
C GLY A 311 18.57 -11.42 -15.62
N TYR A 312 18.00 -10.56 -16.48
CA TYR A 312 17.85 -10.81 -17.91
C TYR A 312 19.22 -10.97 -18.59
N ALA A 313 20.14 -10.05 -18.31
CA ALA A 313 21.49 -10.09 -18.87
C ALA A 313 22.26 -11.34 -18.44
N ALA A 314 22.20 -11.68 -17.14
CA ALA A 314 22.87 -12.84 -16.59
C ALA A 314 22.37 -14.15 -17.22
N GLU A 315 21.06 -14.28 -17.47
CA GLU A 315 20.47 -15.49 -18.03
C GLU A 315 20.86 -15.73 -19.49
N LEU A 316 20.93 -14.65 -20.30
CA LEU A 316 21.32 -14.75 -21.70
C LEU A 316 22.86 -14.67 -21.93
N GLY A 317 23.63 -14.42 -20.88
CA GLY A 317 25.08 -14.19 -21.01
C GLY A 317 25.43 -12.90 -21.76
N LEU A 318 24.51 -11.93 -21.81
CA LEU A 318 24.72 -10.63 -22.44
C LEU A 318 25.40 -9.65 -21.46
N PRO A 319 26.22 -8.71 -21.95
CA PRO A 319 26.75 -7.64 -21.12
C PRO A 319 25.62 -6.78 -20.55
N TYR A 320 25.71 -6.42 -19.27
CA TYR A 320 24.88 -5.39 -18.66
C TYR A 320 25.66 -4.07 -18.56
N GLY A 321 25.01 -2.94 -18.87
CA GLY A 321 25.65 -1.63 -18.80
C GLY A 321 24.68 -0.51 -18.43
N THR A 322 25.25 0.59 -17.93
CA THR A 322 24.50 1.80 -17.62
C THR A 322 24.27 2.61 -18.90
N GLY A 323 23.18 2.33 -19.63
CA GLY A 323 22.82 3.07 -20.84
C GLY A 323 22.06 4.35 -20.57
N LEU A 324 21.41 4.46 -19.41
CA LEU A 324 20.60 5.59 -18.94
C LEU A 324 21.07 6.04 -17.57
N ILE A 325 21.19 7.35 -17.36
CA ILE A 325 21.48 7.96 -16.06
C ILE A 325 20.24 8.70 -15.57
N LYS A 326 19.83 8.37 -14.33
CA LYS A 326 18.77 9.10 -13.63
C LYS A 326 19.35 10.29 -12.88
N ASN A 327 18.80 11.47 -13.13
CA ASN A 327 19.14 12.67 -12.35
C ASN A 327 18.46 12.59 -10.97
N ARG A 328 19.26 12.33 -9.93
CA ARG A 328 18.79 12.21 -8.54
C ARG A 328 18.45 13.53 -7.87
N TYR A 329 18.84 14.67 -8.48
CA TYR A 329 18.63 16.02 -7.95
C TYR A 329 17.33 16.63 -8.45
N VAL A 330 16.68 16.07 -9.46
CA VAL A 330 15.36 16.49 -9.93
C VAL A 330 14.30 15.77 -9.09
N ALA A 331 13.70 16.51 -8.16
CA ALA A 331 12.50 16.06 -7.46
C ALA A 331 11.35 15.86 -8.46
N ARG A 332 10.29 15.12 -8.08
CA ARG A 332 9.07 15.03 -8.88
C ARG A 332 8.61 16.45 -9.26
N THR A 333 8.61 16.73 -10.54
CA THR A 333 8.10 18.00 -11.06
C THR A 333 6.59 17.99 -10.99
N PHE A 334 6.00 19.07 -10.47
CA PHE A 334 4.56 19.34 -10.56
C PHE A 334 4.07 19.14 -11.99
N ILE A 335 2.77 18.78 -12.14
CA ILE A 335 2.12 18.59 -13.44
C ILE A 335 2.42 19.78 -14.34
N GLN A 336 3.14 19.53 -15.42
CA GLN A 336 3.54 20.57 -16.35
C GLN A 336 2.43 20.80 -17.38
N PRO A 337 1.97 22.03 -17.60
CA PRO A 337 0.75 22.32 -18.37
C PRO A 337 0.89 22.12 -19.89
N THR A 338 2.10 21.98 -20.44
CA THR A 338 2.31 21.83 -21.89
C THR A 338 3.09 20.57 -22.26
N GLN A 339 2.83 20.03 -23.46
CA GLN A 339 3.51 18.83 -23.97
C GLN A 339 5.04 19.02 -24.10
N ALA A 340 5.48 20.20 -24.54
CA ALA A 340 6.91 20.53 -24.63
C ALA A 340 7.61 20.50 -23.27
N LEU A 341 6.97 21.04 -22.23
CA LEU A 341 7.49 21.02 -20.86
C LEU A 341 7.51 19.59 -20.28
N ARG A 342 6.53 18.74 -20.64
CA ARG A 342 6.48 17.32 -20.24
C ARG A 342 7.58 16.50 -20.86
N GLN A 343 7.87 16.70 -22.18
CA GLN A 343 9.01 16.07 -22.87
C GLN A 343 10.35 16.50 -22.25
N MET A 344 10.47 17.79 -21.89
CA MET A 344 11.64 18.29 -21.17
C MET A 344 11.76 17.66 -19.78
N GLY A 345 10.64 17.34 -19.11
CA GLY A 345 10.58 16.66 -17.81
C GLY A 345 11.22 15.26 -17.81
N VAL A 346 10.99 14.45 -18.85
CA VAL A 346 11.64 13.12 -18.97
C VAL A 346 13.13 13.27 -19.25
N ARG A 347 13.53 14.20 -20.15
CA ARG A 347 14.95 14.51 -20.42
C ARG A 347 15.68 15.06 -19.19
N LEU A 348 15.00 15.80 -18.31
CA LEU A 348 15.57 16.25 -17.03
C LEU A 348 15.80 15.08 -16.05
N LYS A 349 14.95 14.05 -16.13
CA LYS A 349 15.03 12.90 -15.22
C LYS A 349 15.97 11.81 -15.71
N LEU A 350 16.05 11.57 -17.03
CA LEU A 350 16.79 10.45 -17.62
C LEU A 350 17.61 10.96 -18.81
N ASN A 351 18.89 10.62 -18.84
CA ASN A 351 19.80 10.91 -19.95
C ASN A 351 20.47 9.63 -20.46
N PRO A 352 20.48 9.40 -21.78
CA PRO A 352 21.26 8.32 -22.37
C PRO A 352 22.75 8.63 -22.32
N LEU A 353 23.58 7.59 -22.29
CA LEU A 353 25.03 7.67 -22.42
C LEU A 353 25.45 7.25 -23.83
N PRO A 354 25.72 8.21 -24.77
CA PRO A 354 26.06 7.89 -26.14
C PRO A 354 27.29 6.98 -26.28
N ASP A 355 28.28 7.13 -25.40
CA ASP A 355 29.50 6.31 -25.41
C ASP A 355 29.22 4.84 -25.07
N VAL A 356 28.10 4.55 -24.40
CA VAL A 356 27.67 3.19 -24.04
C VAL A 356 26.76 2.59 -25.11
N VAL A 357 25.85 3.38 -25.70
CA VAL A 357 24.74 2.89 -26.52
C VAL A 357 24.97 2.98 -28.04
N ARG A 358 25.87 3.86 -28.49
CA ARG A 358 26.09 4.12 -29.91
C ARG A 358 26.53 2.88 -30.67
N GLY A 359 25.87 2.60 -31.79
CA GLY A 359 26.18 1.49 -32.68
C GLY A 359 25.81 0.11 -32.12
N LYS A 360 25.06 0.04 -31.02
CA LYS A 360 24.68 -1.22 -30.39
C LYS A 360 23.19 -1.53 -30.57
N ARG A 361 22.90 -2.82 -30.62
CA ARG A 361 21.56 -3.38 -30.46
C ARG A 361 21.32 -3.54 -28.95
N ILE A 362 20.29 -2.87 -28.42
CA ILE A 362 20.07 -2.74 -26.98
C ILE A 362 18.82 -3.46 -26.55
N VAL A 363 18.89 -4.23 -25.46
CA VAL A 363 17.71 -4.65 -24.68
C VAL A 363 17.52 -3.66 -23.56
N MET A 364 16.42 -2.93 -23.58
CA MET A 364 15.99 -2.05 -22.49
C MET A 364 14.94 -2.75 -21.63
N VAL A 365 15.25 -2.98 -20.36
CA VAL A 365 14.35 -3.64 -19.41
C VAL A 365 13.77 -2.60 -18.43
N ASP A 366 12.43 -2.55 -18.36
CA ASP A 366 11.69 -1.78 -17.34
C ASP A 366 10.90 -2.71 -16.42
N ASP A 367 10.45 -2.20 -15.29
CA ASP A 367 9.59 -2.94 -14.35
C ASP A 367 8.20 -3.20 -14.94
N SER A 368 7.58 -2.20 -15.56
CA SER A 368 6.23 -2.26 -16.12
C SER A 368 6.00 -1.21 -17.21
N ILE A 369 5.02 -1.44 -18.07
CA ILE A 369 4.54 -0.47 -19.07
C ILE A 369 3.06 -0.24 -18.82
N VAL A 370 2.67 1.02 -18.54
CA VAL A 370 1.29 1.41 -18.21
C VAL A 370 0.64 2.20 -19.33
N ARG A 371 1.13 3.41 -19.63
CA ARG A 371 0.64 4.27 -20.73
C ARG A 371 1.53 4.17 -21.98
N GLY A 372 2.78 3.74 -21.85
CA GLY A 372 3.75 3.60 -22.94
C GLY A 372 4.39 4.91 -23.41
N THR A 373 3.95 6.07 -22.89
CA THR A 373 4.46 7.39 -23.33
C THR A 373 5.90 7.63 -22.89
N THR A 374 6.26 7.24 -21.67
CA THR A 374 7.64 7.30 -21.16
C THR A 374 8.54 6.34 -21.92
N SER A 375 8.07 5.10 -22.16
CA SER A 375 8.82 4.10 -22.93
C SER A 375 9.12 4.60 -24.34
N LYS A 376 8.13 5.20 -25.03
CA LYS A 376 8.29 5.85 -26.36
C LYS A 376 9.38 6.91 -26.35
N GLN A 377 9.36 7.79 -25.33
CA GLN A 377 10.35 8.85 -25.22
C GLN A 377 11.76 8.34 -24.97
N ILE A 378 11.89 7.30 -24.11
CA ILE A 378 13.19 6.69 -23.80
C ILE A 378 13.75 5.98 -25.05
N VAL A 379 12.93 5.21 -25.77
CA VAL A 379 13.33 4.57 -27.02
C VAL A 379 13.83 5.61 -28.03
N GLN A 380 13.12 6.73 -28.20
CA GLN A 380 13.55 7.80 -29.10
C GLN A 380 14.88 8.41 -28.63
N MET A 381 15.06 8.66 -27.34
CA MET A 381 16.33 9.20 -26.80
C MET A 381 17.51 8.24 -27.04
N LEU A 382 17.30 6.92 -26.92
CA LEU A 382 18.34 5.93 -27.20
C LEU A 382 18.72 5.90 -28.68
N ARG A 383 17.74 6.02 -29.58
CA ARG A 383 17.98 6.12 -31.02
C ARG A 383 18.71 7.41 -31.38
N ASP A 384 18.32 8.55 -30.81
CA ASP A 384 19.00 9.84 -30.97
C ASP A 384 20.47 9.77 -30.47
N ALA A 385 20.74 8.95 -29.45
CA ALA A 385 22.09 8.70 -28.91
C ALA A 385 22.90 7.70 -29.78
N GLY A 386 22.28 7.11 -30.82
CA GLY A 386 22.94 6.28 -31.82
C GLY A 386 22.80 4.76 -31.62
N ALA A 387 21.84 4.31 -30.82
CA ALA A 387 21.48 2.89 -30.78
C ALA A 387 20.96 2.42 -32.16
N THR A 388 21.39 1.24 -32.62
CA THR A 388 20.97 0.68 -33.91
C THR A 388 19.65 -0.06 -33.84
N GLU A 389 19.42 -0.77 -32.72
CA GLU A 389 18.16 -1.43 -32.40
C GLU A 389 17.85 -1.20 -30.91
N VAL A 390 16.54 -1.11 -30.59
CA VAL A 390 16.05 -1.00 -29.21
C VAL A 390 14.93 -2.02 -28.98
N HIS A 391 15.24 -3.06 -28.24
CA HIS A 391 14.32 -4.11 -27.84
C HIS A 391 13.78 -3.84 -26.46
N MET A 392 12.45 -3.62 -26.31
CA MET A 392 11.82 -3.32 -25.04
C MET A 392 11.35 -4.59 -24.34
N ARG A 393 11.64 -4.70 -23.05
CA ARG A 393 11.20 -5.80 -22.17
C ARG A 393 10.59 -5.25 -20.90
N SER A 394 9.41 -5.76 -20.53
CA SER A 394 8.72 -5.46 -19.27
C SER A 394 8.84 -6.64 -18.32
N ALA A 395 9.36 -6.41 -17.11
CA ALA A 395 9.46 -7.43 -16.07
C ALA A 395 8.11 -7.73 -15.39
N SER A 396 7.04 -7.10 -15.81
CA SER A 396 5.66 -7.41 -15.43
C SER A 396 4.84 -7.88 -16.63
N PRO A 397 3.70 -8.55 -16.38
CA PRO A 397 2.66 -8.74 -17.38
C PRO A 397 2.06 -7.42 -17.88
N MET A 398 1.27 -7.49 -18.95
CA MET A 398 0.50 -6.36 -19.44
C MET A 398 -0.52 -5.88 -18.41
N VAL A 399 -0.50 -4.58 -18.10
CA VAL A 399 -1.47 -3.94 -17.20
C VAL A 399 -2.68 -3.54 -18.02
N THR A 400 -3.78 -4.28 -17.88
CA THR A 400 -5.01 -4.11 -18.67
C THR A 400 -6.20 -3.61 -17.88
N TRP A 401 -6.10 -3.62 -16.54
CA TRP A 401 -7.18 -3.24 -15.64
C TRP A 401 -6.72 -2.22 -14.60
N PRO A 402 -7.58 -1.25 -14.22
CA PRO A 402 -7.26 -0.30 -13.15
C PRO A 402 -7.25 -0.98 -11.78
N CYS A 403 -6.59 -0.36 -10.80
CA CYS A 403 -6.61 -0.79 -9.41
C CYS A 403 -7.66 -0.01 -8.61
N PHE A 404 -8.25 -0.67 -7.57
CA PHE A 404 -9.20 -0.07 -6.64
C PHE A 404 -8.77 -0.21 -5.17
N TYR A 405 -7.58 -0.76 -4.88
CA TYR A 405 -7.16 -1.13 -3.53
C TYR A 405 -5.92 -0.37 -3.03
N GLY A 406 -5.65 0.81 -3.59
CA GLY A 406 -4.63 1.71 -3.08
C GLY A 406 -3.57 2.14 -4.08
N ILE A 407 -3.55 1.57 -5.30
CA ILE A 407 -2.68 2.05 -6.37
C ILE A 407 -3.46 3.05 -7.22
N ASP A 408 -2.92 4.25 -7.38
CA ASP A 408 -3.48 5.21 -8.34
C ASP A 408 -3.10 4.77 -9.77
N THR A 409 -4.03 4.06 -10.40
CA THR A 409 -3.90 3.67 -11.79
C THR A 409 -4.69 4.62 -12.68
N ALA A 410 -4.17 4.82 -13.88
CA ALA A 410 -4.91 5.45 -14.97
C ALA A 410 -6.26 4.77 -15.19
N ASN A 411 -7.21 5.52 -15.73
CA ASN A 411 -8.45 4.94 -16.25
C ASN A 411 -8.12 3.93 -17.36
N GLN A 412 -9.01 2.98 -17.59
CA GLN A 412 -8.75 1.89 -18.56
C GLN A 412 -8.46 2.41 -19.97
N ASP A 413 -9.07 3.54 -20.36
CA ASP A 413 -8.80 4.22 -21.64
C ASP A 413 -7.34 4.71 -21.77
N GLN A 414 -6.62 4.90 -20.67
CA GLN A 414 -5.22 5.31 -20.64
C GLN A 414 -4.24 4.14 -20.47
N LEU A 415 -4.72 2.91 -20.25
CA LEU A 415 -3.88 1.72 -20.18
C LEU A 415 -3.58 1.24 -21.60
N ILE A 416 -2.31 1.35 -22.04
CA ILE A 416 -1.94 1.03 -23.42
C ILE A 416 -2.31 -0.42 -23.79
N ALA A 417 -2.09 -1.37 -22.88
CA ALA A 417 -2.36 -2.78 -23.09
C ALA A 417 -3.86 -3.15 -23.04
N ALA A 418 -4.73 -2.25 -22.56
CA ALA A 418 -6.19 -2.43 -22.66
C ALA A 418 -6.75 -1.99 -24.02
N ASN A 419 -5.99 -1.18 -24.77
CA ASN A 419 -6.47 -0.49 -25.97
C ASN A 419 -5.74 -0.88 -27.26
N MET A 420 -4.56 -1.50 -27.15
CA MET A 420 -3.70 -1.84 -28.28
C MET A 420 -3.25 -3.30 -28.19
N SER A 421 -3.14 -3.95 -29.33
CA SER A 421 -2.45 -5.24 -29.44
C SER A 421 -0.95 -5.08 -29.18
N LEU A 422 -0.24 -6.18 -28.93
CA LEU A 422 1.20 -6.18 -28.70
C LEU A 422 1.97 -5.50 -29.84
N GLU A 423 1.56 -5.73 -31.08
CA GLU A 423 2.21 -5.14 -32.24
C GLU A 423 1.94 -3.63 -32.36
N GLU A 424 0.71 -3.19 -32.14
CA GLU A 424 0.37 -1.75 -32.10
C GLU A 424 1.12 -1.03 -30.97
N MET A 425 1.26 -1.67 -29.79
CA MET A 425 2.08 -1.14 -28.70
C MET A 425 3.55 -1.01 -29.09
N ARG A 426 4.11 -2.04 -29.77
CA ARG A 426 5.49 -2.04 -30.26
C ARG A 426 5.72 -0.85 -31.21
N GLU A 427 4.80 -0.68 -32.18
CA GLU A 427 4.86 0.43 -33.14
C GLU A 427 4.72 1.80 -32.46
N PHE A 428 3.76 1.93 -31.52
CA PHE A 428 3.55 3.16 -30.77
C PHE A 428 4.80 3.56 -29.97
N ILE A 429 5.44 2.60 -29.29
CA ILE A 429 6.67 2.81 -28.50
C ILE A 429 7.86 3.07 -29.42
N GLY A 430 7.86 2.54 -30.66
CA GLY A 430 8.94 2.65 -31.63
C GLY A 430 10.08 1.65 -31.38
N ALA A 431 9.80 0.57 -30.68
CA ALA A 431 10.77 -0.49 -30.40
C ALA A 431 10.87 -1.49 -31.58
N ASP A 432 12.04 -2.13 -31.77
CA ASP A 432 12.23 -3.19 -32.77
C ASP A 432 11.51 -4.47 -32.35
N THR A 433 11.52 -4.80 -31.05
CA THR A 433 10.69 -5.86 -30.46
C THR A 433 10.17 -5.44 -29.10
N LEU A 434 9.01 -5.98 -28.72
CA LEU A 434 8.38 -5.76 -27.41
C LEU A 434 8.03 -7.10 -26.77
N GLY A 435 8.34 -7.28 -25.49
CA GLY A 435 8.02 -8.49 -24.75
C GLY A 435 7.70 -8.20 -23.29
N PHE A 436 6.79 -8.99 -22.73
CA PHE A 436 6.31 -8.93 -21.35
C PHE A 436 6.55 -10.26 -20.66
N LEU A 437 6.77 -10.21 -19.35
CA LEU A 437 6.73 -11.40 -18.51
C LEU A 437 5.30 -11.94 -18.47
N SER A 438 5.12 -13.25 -18.54
CA SER A 438 3.79 -13.86 -18.42
C SER A 438 3.26 -13.75 -16.96
N PRO A 439 1.92 -13.75 -16.75
CA PRO A 439 1.35 -13.78 -15.39
C PRO A 439 1.86 -14.98 -14.57
N GLN A 440 1.98 -16.16 -15.18
CA GLN A 440 2.50 -17.34 -14.50
C GLN A 440 4.00 -17.18 -14.19
N GLY A 441 4.78 -16.63 -15.13
CA GLY A 441 6.19 -16.35 -14.92
C GLY A 441 6.44 -15.38 -13.75
N LEU A 442 5.56 -14.40 -13.57
CA LEU A 442 5.61 -13.50 -12.41
C LEU A 442 5.33 -14.25 -11.10
N ILE A 443 4.28 -15.07 -11.06
CA ILE A 443 3.91 -15.86 -9.86
C ILE A 443 5.01 -16.85 -9.48
N ASP A 444 5.68 -17.46 -10.44
CA ASP A 444 6.79 -18.40 -10.22
C ASP A 444 8.03 -17.71 -9.57
N CYS A 445 8.13 -16.38 -9.66
CA CYS A 445 9.27 -15.61 -9.14
C CYS A 445 9.06 -15.05 -7.72
N VAL A 446 7.86 -15.18 -7.15
CA VAL A 446 7.50 -14.65 -5.84
C VAL A 446 7.23 -15.78 -4.84
N PRO A 447 7.27 -15.54 -3.51
CA PRO A 447 6.97 -16.57 -2.53
C PRO A 447 5.59 -17.19 -2.75
N HIS A 448 5.43 -18.48 -2.42
CA HIS A 448 4.14 -19.13 -2.52
C HIS A 448 3.09 -18.43 -1.64
N GLY A 449 1.92 -18.14 -2.22
CA GLY A 449 0.83 -17.45 -1.53
C GLY A 449 -0.32 -17.09 -2.46
N GLY A 450 -1.36 -16.46 -1.92
CA GLY A 450 -2.43 -15.85 -2.70
C GLY A 450 -2.08 -14.40 -3.04
N TYR A 451 -2.28 -14.01 -4.30
CA TYR A 451 -1.99 -12.68 -4.78
C TYR A 451 -3.21 -12.02 -5.45
N CYS A 452 -3.38 -10.72 -5.23
CA CYS A 452 -4.23 -9.90 -6.07
C CYS A 452 -3.49 -9.62 -7.38
N THR A 453 -4.00 -10.16 -8.48
CA THR A 453 -3.49 -9.96 -9.84
C THR A 453 -4.48 -9.19 -10.72
N ALA A 454 -5.45 -8.51 -10.09
CA ALA A 454 -6.56 -7.85 -10.77
C ALA A 454 -6.13 -6.87 -11.87
N CYS A 455 -5.02 -6.15 -11.67
CA CYS A 455 -4.46 -5.24 -12.68
C CYS A 455 -4.04 -5.94 -13.99
N PHE A 456 -3.82 -7.25 -13.98
CA PHE A 456 -3.51 -8.07 -15.15
C PHE A 456 -4.71 -8.87 -15.66
N THR A 457 -5.56 -9.37 -14.75
CA THR A 457 -6.61 -10.37 -15.04
C THR A 457 -8.03 -9.83 -15.02
N GLY A 458 -8.29 -8.72 -14.31
CA GLY A 458 -9.64 -8.23 -14.04
C GLY A 458 -10.38 -8.97 -12.91
N ASP A 459 -9.70 -9.92 -12.22
CA ASP A 459 -10.27 -10.67 -11.12
C ASP A 459 -10.00 -9.96 -9.79
N TYR A 460 -10.98 -9.24 -9.29
CA TYR A 460 -10.89 -8.43 -8.08
C TYR A 460 -11.27 -9.25 -6.84
N PRO A 461 -10.41 -9.35 -5.80
CA PRO A 461 -10.71 -10.12 -4.59
C PRO A 461 -11.84 -9.52 -3.74
N VAL A 462 -12.07 -8.21 -3.81
CA VAL A 462 -13.17 -7.51 -3.15
C VAL A 462 -14.10 -6.93 -4.23
N ALA A 463 -15.41 -7.01 -4.03
CA ALA A 463 -16.39 -6.47 -4.97
C ALA A 463 -16.21 -4.95 -5.13
N ILE A 464 -16.32 -4.45 -6.36
CA ILE A 464 -16.20 -3.03 -6.65
C ILE A 464 -17.59 -2.43 -6.84
N PRO A 465 -17.99 -1.41 -6.05
CA PRO A 465 -19.27 -0.72 -6.24
C PRO A 465 -19.39 -0.09 -7.63
N ARG A 466 -20.63 -0.08 -8.15
CA ARG A 466 -20.92 0.41 -9.50
C ARG A 466 -20.45 1.85 -9.74
N SER A 467 -20.64 2.73 -8.75
CA SER A 467 -20.18 4.12 -8.80
C SER A 467 -18.67 4.25 -9.02
N PHE A 468 -17.88 3.35 -8.42
CA PHE A 468 -16.42 3.35 -8.53
C PHE A 468 -15.91 2.88 -9.90
N TYR A 469 -16.59 1.92 -10.54
CA TYR A 469 -16.11 1.41 -11.83
C TYR A 469 -16.60 2.21 -13.03
N GLU A 470 -17.79 2.83 -12.97
CA GLU A 470 -18.30 3.66 -14.07
C GLU A 470 -17.36 4.83 -14.41
N GLU A 471 -16.60 5.31 -13.42
CA GLU A 471 -15.62 6.38 -13.62
C GLU A 471 -14.30 5.89 -14.26
N LYS A 472 -13.93 4.62 -14.06
CA LYS A 472 -12.60 4.10 -14.46
C LYS A 472 -12.61 3.19 -15.67
N PHE A 473 -13.78 2.66 -16.09
CA PHE A 473 -13.87 1.73 -17.21
C PHE A 473 -14.40 2.36 -18.49
N LEU A 474 -13.97 1.82 -19.61
CA LEU A 474 -14.54 2.14 -20.93
C LEU A 474 -15.99 1.67 -21.01
N PRO A 475 -16.90 2.43 -21.70
CA PRO A 475 -18.26 2.01 -21.94
C PRO A 475 -18.31 0.63 -22.61
N GLY A 476 -19.03 -0.31 -21.96
CA GLY A 476 -19.16 -1.69 -22.47
C GLY A 476 -18.13 -2.69 -21.92
N TYR A 477 -17.08 -2.25 -21.24
CA TYR A 477 -16.18 -3.14 -20.54
C TYR A 477 -16.80 -3.59 -19.21
N LYS A 478 -16.81 -4.89 -18.95
CA LYS A 478 -17.29 -5.48 -17.68
C LYS A 478 -16.22 -6.43 -17.14
N PRO A 479 -15.61 -6.15 -15.99
CA PRO A 479 -14.76 -7.14 -15.33
C PRO A 479 -15.54 -8.42 -15.01
N HIS A 480 -14.86 -9.54 -14.98
CA HIS A 480 -15.50 -10.86 -14.81
C HIS A 480 -16.29 -10.98 -13.49
N ASN A 481 -15.92 -10.27 -12.44
CA ASN A 481 -16.50 -10.36 -11.09
C ASN A 481 -17.34 -9.15 -10.66
N LEU A 482 -17.70 -8.23 -11.56
CA LEU A 482 -18.48 -7.02 -11.22
C LEU A 482 -19.98 -7.25 -10.99
N MET A 483 -20.48 -8.44 -11.21
CA MET A 483 -21.92 -8.69 -11.14
C MET A 483 -22.30 -9.57 -9.93
N GLN A 484 -21.86 -9.19 -8.76
CA GLN A 484 -22.65 -9.48 -7.56
C GLN A 484 -23.59 -8.28 -7.34
N PRO A 485 -24.85 -8.48 -6.96
CA PRO A 485 -25.77 -7.37 -6.77
C PRO A 485 -25.19 -6.37 -5.76
N PRO A 486 -25.61 -5.09 -5.83
CA PRO A 486 -25.15 -4.11 -4.85
C PRO A 486 -25.38 -4.67 -3.46
N LEU A 487 -24.47 -4.39 -2.60
CA LEU A 487 -24.37 -4.64 -1.17
C LEU A 487 -25.70 -4.56 -0.38
N GLU A 488 -26.73 -5.30 -0.81
CA GLU A 488 -27.98 -5.48 -0.03
C GLU A 488 -27.75 -6.28 1.27
N SER A 489 -26.52 -6.83 1.44
CA SER A 489 -26.15 -7.60 2.64
C SER A 489 -25.31 -6.82 3.65
N HIS A 490 -24.97 -5.54 3.42
CA HIS A 490 -24.30 -4.76 4.45
C HIS A 490 -25.29 -4.36 5.54
N MET A 491 -24.97 -4.81 6.75
CA MET A 491 -25.65 -4.28 7.92
C MET A 491 -25.34 -2.77 7.99
N SER A 492 -26.39 -1.94 8.11
CA SER A 492 -26.21 -0.51 8.30
C SER A 492 -25.43 -0.22 9.60
N ILE A 493 -24.85 0.97 9.70
CA ILE A 493 -24.20 1.42 10.95
C ILE A 493 -25.13 1.23 12.14
N ASP A 494 -26.42 1.52 11.97
CA ASP A 494 -27.44 1.34 13.02
C ASP A 494 -27.72 -0.14 13.36
N GLN A 495 -27.67 -1.05 12.40
CA GLN A 495 -27.85 -2.49 12.67
C GLN A 495 -26.68 -3.04 13.48
N ILE A 496 -25.45 -2.72 13.08
CA ILE A 496 -24.25 -3.10 13.84
C ILE A 496 -24.25 -2.44 15.21
N ALA A 497 -24.65 -1.16 15.31
CA ALA A 497 -24.74 -0.48 16.60
C ALA A 497 -25.72 -1.17 17.56
N ARG A 498 -26.87 -1.65 17.07
CA ARG A 498 -27.85 -2.40 17.89
C ARG A 498 -27.32 -3.76 18.33
N GLU A 499 -26.66 -4.51 17.46
CA GLU A 499 -25.98 -5.78 17.85
C GLU A 499 -24.97 -5.51 18.95
N VAL A 500 -24.21 -4.45 18.78
CA VAL A 500 -23.20 -3.96 19.70
C VAL A 500 -23.80 -3.59 21.07
N GLU A 501 -24.92 -2.90 21.10
CA GLU A 501 -25.63 -2.55 22.35
C GLU A 501 -26.20 -3.80 23.03
N GLN A 502 -26.73 -4.75 22.27
CA GLN A 502 -27.24 -6.03 22.80
C GLN A 502 -26.11 -6.89 23.40
N ASP A 503 -24.96 -7.00 22.74
CA ASP A 503 -23.78 -7.72 23.26
C ASP A 503 -23.25 -7.06 24.54
N SER A 504 -23.30 -5.74 24.64
CA SER A 504 -22.86 -5.01 25.85
C SER A 504 -23.80 -5.23 27.01
N ALA A 505 -25.11 -5.20 26.77
CA ALA A 505 -26.13 -5.48 27.79
C ALA A 505 -25.99 -6.92 28.32
N ALA A 506 -25.83 -7.89 27.42
CA ALA A 506 -25.62 -9.29 27.79
C ALA A 506 -24.34 -9.51 28.63
N ARG A 507 -23.26 -8.78 28.33
CA ARG A 507 -22.00 -8.85 29.11
C ARG A 507 -22.13 -8.17 30.47
N LEU A 508 -22.88 -7.10 30.58
CA LEU A 508 -23.18 -6.45 31.87
C LEU A 508 -24.04 -7.37 32.76
N GLU A 509 -25.03 -8.05 32.20
CA GLU A 509 -25.82 -9.03 32.93
C GLU A 509 -24.97 -10.20 33.46
N VAL A 510 -24.06 -10.74 32.61
CA VAL A 510 -23.13 -11.82 33.03
C VAL A 510 -22.16 -11.33 34.10
N ALA A 511 -21.66 -10.08 34.00
CA ALA A 511 -20.78 -9.49 35.01
C ALA A 511 -21.51 -9.26 36.35
N ASP A 512 -22.74 -8.77 36.31
CA ASP A 512 -23.61 -8.58 37.46
C ASP A 512 -23.96 -9.93 38.13
N GLU A 513 -24.23 -10.96 37.35
CA GLU A 513 -24.45 -12.32 37.87
C GLU A 513 -23.17 -12.90 38.49
N ALA A 514 -22.00 -12.68 37.88
CA ALA A 514 -20.72 -13.12 38.39
C ALA A 514 -20.37 -12.40 39.72
N GLU A 515 -20.69 -11.11 39.83
CA GLU A 515 -20.52 -10.32 41.05
C GLU A 515 -21.48 -10.75 42.15
N LYS A 516 -22.73 -11.05 41.81
CA LYS A 516 -23.72 -11.63 42.73
C LYS A 516 -23.30 -13.01 43.25
N ARG A 517 -22.71 -13.87 42.40
CA ARG A 517 -22.17 -15.18 42.79
C ARG A 517 -20.94 -15.04 43.70
N ARG A 518 -20.03 -14.11 43.38
CA ARG A 518 -18.89 -13.78 44.26
C ARG A 518 -19.32 -13.25 45.63
N SER A 519 -20.33 -12.40 45.68
CA SER A 519 -20.89 -11.88 46.95
C SER A 519 -21.68 -12.94 47.73
N ALA A 520 -22.19 -13.98 47.07
CA ALA A 520 -22.85 -15.14 47.67
C ALA A 520 -21.88 -16.25 48.16
N GLY A 521 -20.56 -16.06 48.00
CA GLY A 521 -19.54 -16.98 48.49
C GLY A 521 -19.27 -18.22 47.62
N GLU A 522 -19.74 -18.23 46.37
CA GLU A 522 -19.42 -19.26 45.37
C GLU A 522 -18.06 -18.98 44.75
N ASN A 523 -17.09 -19.86 44.99
CA ASN A 523 -15.72 -19.78 44.52
C ASN A 523 -15.67 -20.24 43.06
N THR A 524 -15.80 -19.33 42.11
CA THR A 524 -15.62 -19.62 40.67
C THR A 524 -14.26 -19.12 40.20
N ASN A 525 -13.28 -20.04 40.17
CA ASN A 525 -11.99 -19.87 39.53
C ASN A 525 -12.09 -20.22 38.02
N GLU A 526 -12.96 -19.60 37.28
CA GLU A 526 -12.94 -19.65 35.82
C GLU A 526 -13.02 -18.22 35.28
N ASP A 527 -11.88 -17.77 34.75
CA ASP A 527 -11.79 -16.54 33.97
C ASP A 527 -12.37 -16.82 32.58
N PRO A 528 -13.50 -16.20 32.17
CA PRO A 528 -14.12 -16.52 30.89
C PRO A 528 -13.37 -15.99 29.66
N ASP A 529 -12.24 -15.32 29.85
CA ASP A 529 -11.47 -14.67 28.76
C ASP A 529 -10.16 -15.41 28.39
N VAL A 530 -9.92 -16.64 28.93
CA VAL A 530 -8.75 -17.44 28.58
C VAL A 530 -9.15 -18.62 27.69
N THR A 531 -9.27 -18.42 26.40
CA THR A 531 -9.18 -19.51 25.43
C THR A 531 -7.75 -20.02 25.39
N GLN A 532 -7.51 -21.18 25.96
CA GLN A 532 -6.23 -21.91 25.89
C GLN A 532 -5.84 -22.18 24.44
N PRO A 533 -4.55 -22.03 24.09
CA PRO A 533 -4.07 -22.45 22.77
C PRO A 533 -4.20 -23.97 22.65
N ARG A 534 -4.81 -24.45 21.56
CA ARG A 534 -4.83 -25.87 21.20
C ARG A 534 -3.40 -26.39 21.15
N LYS A 535 -3.11 -27.41 21.95
CA LYS A 535 -1.89 -28.21 21.84
C LYS A 535 -1.91 -28.91 20.48
N GLU A 536 -0.96 -28.58 19.64
CA GLU A 536 -0.63 -29.38 18.45
C GLU A 536 -0.20 -30.78 18.94
N ALA A 537 -0.91 -31.80 18.45
CA ALA A 537 -0.52 -33.17 18.62
C ALA A 537 0.77 -33.43 17.85
N GLN A 538 1.86 -33.66 18.57
CA GLN A 538 3.01 -34.37 18.04
C GLN A 538 2.58 -35.80 17.77
N ASP A 539 2.46 -36.19 16.51
CA ASP A 539 2.58 -37.57 16.08
C ASP A 539 3.58 -37.65 14.93
N GLY A 540 4.60 -38.44 15.22
CA GLY A 540 5.71 -38.70 14.36
C GLY A 540 5.39 -39.64 13.19
N ARG A 541 6.04 -39.37 12.13
CA ARG A 541 6.87 -40.27 11.31
C ARG A 541 7.40 -39.49 10.10
#